data_27bdd62c3e958ad1b0e0749ec3305d0e
#
_entry.id   27bdd62c3e958ad1b0e0749ec3305d0e
#
_cell.length_a   1.000
_cell.length_b   1.000
_cell.length_c   1.000
_cell.angle_alpha   90.00
_cell.angle_beta   90.00
_cell.angle_gamma   90.00
#
_symmetry.space_group_name_H-M   'P 1'
#
loop_
_entity.id
_entity.type
_entity.pdbx_description
1 polymer ?
#
loop_
_entity_poly.entity_id
_entity_poly.type
_entity_poly.pdbx_seq_one_letter_code
_entity_poly.pdbx_strand_id
1 'polypeptide(L)'
;VKYRVLAIATTFLLSAVGWGQSVDEYLAIRKKNKIIQPVPTKILDALVGSRVLEIRCSIKGTMDFDGKSSIYIEYPEGGEQVVTSPKVPDWIKGNPVEARMIVQANRSNEFAPLELTFIAVASEYDVAKYDPKIVSTTPPKASTQPRNTTNSSRGSAAKRPSTINLNVLGAYTDFIQNHNKRLSKSKAQEIAEAIIGWSLHYDVDARLVVALVIAESDFIPSTTSNKLAMGLGQLIPEIQQEFGVKNPYDTNENIYATVGLLKRLLNKYNVTESNLDNLKLALAGYNAGPGAVKKYGGVPPYRETQNYVRKIINLYNRLRGLS
;
A
#
# COMPACT_ATOMS: atom_id res chain seq x y z
N VAL A 1 -42.28 -4.95 -33.26
CA VAL A 1 -41.05 -4.34 -33.73
C VAL A 1 -39.94 -4.81 -32.79
N LYS A 2 -39.10 -5.76 -33.30
CA LYS A 2 -38.00 -6.36 -32.53
C LYS A 2 -36.77 -5.45 -32.66
N TYR A 3 -36.35 -4.83 -31.58
CA TYR A 3 -35.03 -4.19 -31.50
C TYR A 3 -33.96 -5.24 -31.16
N ARG A 4 -33.10 -5.56 -32.13
CA ARG A 4 -31.85 -6.27 -31.90
C ARG A 4 -30.83 -5.30 -31.30
N VAL A 5 -30.48 -5.54 -30.05
CA VAL A 5 -29.30 -4.89 -29.43
C VAL A 5 -28.09 -5.62 -29.98
N LEU A 6 -27.33 -4.93 -30.81
CA LEU A 6 -26.03 -5.38 -31.30
C LEU A 6 -25.00 -5.14 -30.21
N ALA A 7 -24.65 -6.20 -29.48
CA ALA A 7 -23.52 -6.17 -28.56
C ALA A 7 -22.22 -6.15 -29.41
N ILE A 8 -21.61 -5.01 -29.53
CA ILE A 8 -20.24 -4.88 -30.09
C ILE A 8 -19.27 -5.29 -29.00
N ALA A 9 -18.91 -6.57 -29.01
CA ALA A 9 -17.77 -7.07 -28.25
C ALA A 9 -16.50 -6.56 -28.93
N THR A 10 -15.97 -5.43 -28.47
CA THR A 10 -14.64 -4.98 -28.84
C THR A 10 -13.61 -5.80 -28.06
N THR A 11 -13.23 -6.92 -28.64
CA THR A 11 -12.07 -7.70 -28.20
C THR A 11 -10.82 -6.86 -28.49
N PHE A 12 -10.28 -6.19 -27.48
CA PHE A 12 -8.97 -5.55 -27.58
C PHE A 12 -7.91 -6.65 -27.60
N LEU A 13 -7.36 -6.92 -28.78
CA LEU A 13 -6.07 -7.60 -28.94
C LEU A 13 -5.00 -6.69 -28.31
N LEU A 14 -4.63 -6.97 -27.08
CA LEU A 14 -3.41 -6.46 -26.43
C LEU A 14 -2.23 -7.23 -27.07
N SER A 15 -1.62 -6.64 -28.11
CA SER A 15 -0.31 -7.06 -28.58
C SER A 15 0.70 -6.86 -27.45
N ALA A 16 1.50 -7.89 -27.18
CA ALA A 16 2.56 -7.89 -26.19
C ALA A 16 3.66 -6.89 -26.60
N VAL A 17 3.55 -5.65 -26.15
CA VAL A 17 4.60 -4.64 -26.22
C VAL A 17 5.21 -4.50 -24.83
N GLY A 18 6.53 -4.46 -24.75
CA GLY A 18 7.29 -4.37 -23.50
C GLY A 18 6.81 -3.18 -22.64
N TRP A 19 6.53 -3.46 -21.37
CA TRP A 19 5.81 -2.58 -20.44
C TRP A 19 6.70 -1.50 -19.79
N GLY A 20 7.47 -0.78 -20.62
CA GLY A 20 8.01 0.51 -20.22
C GLY A 20 7.19 1.59 -20.91
N GLN A 21 6.03 1.93 -20.37
CA GLN A 21 5.15 2.90 -21.01
C GLN A 21 5.84 4.26 -21.02
N SER A 22 6.18 4.74 -22.22
CA SER A 22 6.75 6.06 -22.42
C SER A 22 5.68 7.14 -22.27
N VAL A 23 6.10 8.38 -21.98
CA VAL A 23 5.18 9.54 -21.96
C VAL A 23 4.48 9.69 -23.30
N ASP A 24 5.17 9.41 -24.40
CA ASP A 24 4.61 9.49 -25.74
C ASP A 24 3.46 8.50 -25.94
N GLU A 25 3.59 7.27 -25.46
CA GLU A 25 2.50 6.28 -25.47
C GLU A 25 1.31 6.74 -24.62
N TYR A 26 1.58 7.28 -23.44
CA TYR A 26 0.55 7.86 -22.58
C TYR A 26 -0.22 8.98 -23.29
N LEU A 27 0.50 9.92 -23.92
CA LEU A 27 -0.10 11.05 -24.66
C LEU A 27 -0.88 10.57 -25.90
N ALA A 28 -0.39 9.53 -26.59
CA ALA A 28 -1.11 8.91 -27.70
C ALA A 28 -2.44 8.29 -27.25
N ILE A 29 -2.44 7.55 -26.13
CA ILE A 29 -3.66 6.96 -25.55
C ILE A 29 -4.63 8.07 -25.11
N ARG A 30 -4.12 9.12 -24.48
CA ARG A 30 -4.89 10.30 -24.09
C ARG A 30 -5.59 10.96 -25.28
N LYS A 31 -4.86 11.19 -26.37
CA LYS A 31 -5.38 11.76 -27.62
C LYS A 31 -6.43 10.84 -28.26
N LYS A 32 -6.17 9.54 -28.35
CA LYS A 32 -7.11 8.53 -28.90
C LYS A 32 -8.45 8.56 -28.17
N ASN A 33 -8.44 8.72 -26.85
CA ASN A 33 -9.64 8.74 -26.02
C ASN A 33 -10.26 10.15 -25.88
N LYS A 34 -9.74 11.16 -26.61
CA LYS A 34 -10.21 12.56 -26.59
C LYS A 34 -10.24 13.17 -25.18
N ILE A 35 -9.29 12.79 -24.33
CA ILE A 35 -9.18 13.30 -22.97
C ILE A 35 -8.54 14.70 -23.03
N ILE A 36 -9.27 15.71 -22.55
CA ILE A 36 -8.82 17.11 -22.54
C ILE A 36 -8.09 17.41 -21.23
N GLN A 37 -8.66 16.97 -20.10
CA GLN A 37 -8.14 17.23 -18.76
C GLN A 37 -8.50 16.10 -17.80
N PRO A 38 -7.75 15.93 -16.71
CA PRO A 38 -8.13 15.02 -15.64
C PRO A 38 -9.49 15.38 -15.05
N VAL A 39 -10.26 14.37 -14.69
CA VAL A 39 -11.55 14.58 -14.02
C VAL A 39 -11.37 14.75 -12.52
N PRO A 40 -12.08 15.69 -11.87
CA PRO A 40 -12.17 15.77 -10.43
C PRO A 40 -12.86 14.53 -9.82
N THR A 41 -12.51 14.18 -8.60
CA THR A 41 -13.10 13.06 -7.85
C THR A 41 -14.61 13.08 -7.78
N LYS A 42 -15.21 14.25 -7.61
CA LYS A 42 -16.67 14.43 -7.60
C LYS A 42 -17.37 13.90 -8.85
N ILE A 43 -16.70 13.90 -10.00
CA ILE A 43 -17.24 13.33 -11.24
C ILE A 43 -17.24 11.81 -11.19
N LEU A 44 -16.23 11.21 -10.54
CA LEU A 44 -16.16 9.76 -10.34
C LEU A 44 -17.29 9.26 -9.41
N ASP A 45 -17.62 10.05 -8.39
CA ASP A 45 -18.69 9.71 -7.45
C ASP A 45 -20.07 9.69 -8.12
N ALA A 46 -20.27 10.56 -9.10
CA ALA A 46 -21.52 10.65 -9.87
C ALA A 46 -21.51 9.77 -11.15
N LEU A 47 -20.43 9.04 -11.44
CA LEU A 47 -20.34 8.23 -12.63
C LEU A 47 -21.28 7.02 -12.55
N VAL A 48 -22.08 6.83 -13.60
CA VAL A 48 -22.81 5.59 -13.88
C VAL A 48 -22.51 5.18 -15.32
N GLY A 49 -22.29 3.90 -15.55
CA GLY A 49 -21.89 3.35 -16.83
C GLY A 49 -20.37 3.13 -16.93
N SER A 50 -19.85 3.09 -18.15
CA SER A 50 -18.45 2.78 -18.45
C SER A 50 -17.80 3.91 -19.22
N ARG A 51 -16.67 4.43 -18.75
CA ARG A 51 -15.93 5.50 -19.41
C ARG A 51 -14.43 5.38 -19.22
N VAL A 52 -13.67 5.78 -20.26
CA VAL A 52 -12.23 6.02 -20.17
C VAL A 52 -12.00 7.47 -19.77
N LEU A 53 -11.23 7.68 -18.73
CA LEU A 53 -10.95 9.01 -18.20
C LEU A 53 -9.54 9.09 -17.58
N GLU A 54 -9.06 10.29 -17.38
CA GLU A 54 -7.80 10.59 -16.74
C GLU A 54 -8.07 11.13 -15.34
N ILE A 55 -7.32 10.62 -14.37
CA ILE A 55 -7.33 11.08 -12.98
C ILE A 55 -5.95 11.58 -12.58
N ARG A 56 -5.90 12.54 -11.65
CA ARG A 56 -4.70 12.87 -10.89
C ARG A 56 -4.69 12.06 -9.62
N CYS A 57 -3.52 11.51 -9.28
CA CYS A 57 -3.39 10.73 -8.06
C CYS A 57 -1.94 10.70 -7.57
N SER A 58 -1.78 10.47 -6.29
CA SER A 58 -0.53 10.00 -5.70
C SER A 58 -0.59 8.48 -5.64
N ILE A 59 0.32 7.78 -6.32
CA ILE A 59 0.43 6.33 -6.25
C ILE A 59 1.16 5.99 -4.95
N LYS A 60 0.47 5.32 -4.04
CA LYS A 60 0.99 4.94 -2.71
C LYS A 60 1.69 3.59 -2.72
N GLY A 61 1.37 2.74 -3.68
CA GLY A 61 1.98 1.43 -3.80
C GLY A 61 1.27 0.52 -4.79
N THR A 62 1.83 -0.66 -4.96
CA THR A 62 1.28 -1.71 -5.83
C THR A 62 1.34 -3.05 -5.12
N MET A 63 0.41 -3.94 -5.42
CA MET A 63 0.42 -5.32 -4.95
C MET A 63 0.06 -6.26 -6.08
N ASP A 64 0.88 -7.30 -6.27
CA ASP A 64 0.61 -8.37 -7.22
C ASP A 64 0.11 -9.60 -6.47
N PHE A 65 -1.05 -10.12 -6.88
CA PHE A 65 -1.65 -11.31 -6.30
C PHE A 65 -2.42 -12.10 -7.35
N ASP A 66 -2.16 -13.40 -7.44
CA ASP A 66 -2.88 -14.35 -8.31
C ASP A 66 -2.98 -13.86 -9.78
N GLY A 67 -1.88 -13.35 -10.32
CA GLY A 67 -1.82 -12.85 -11.70
C GLY A 67 -2.54 -11.53 -11.97
N LYS A 68 -3.02 -10.86 -10.91
CA LYS A 68 -3.61 -9.52 -10.98
C LYS A 68 -2.80 -8.55 -10.13
N SER A 69 -2.65 -7.35 -10.65
CA SER A 69 -2.00 -6.26 -9.93
C SER A 69 -3.02 -5.25 -9.44
N SER A 70 -2.81 -4.74 -8.25
CA SER A 70 -3.57 -3.63 -7.65
C SER A 70 -2.66 -2.43 -7.46
N ILE A 71 -3.08 -1.27 -7.92
CA ILE A 71 -2.39 0.00 -7.73
C ILE A 71 -3.19 0.82 -6.73
N TYR A 72 -2.57 1.17 -5.61
CA TYR A 72 -3.17 1.99 -4.56
C TYR A 72 -2.90 3.44 -4.86
N ILE A 73 -3.96 4.23 -4.97
CA ILE A 73 -3.88 5.65 -5.28
C ILE A 73 -4.62 6.48 -4.23
N GLU A 74 -4.13 7.70 -4.01
CA GLU A 74 -4.80 8.74 -3.26
C GLU A 74 -5.09 9.92 -4.18
N TYR A 75 -6.29 10.49 -4.10
CA TYR A 75 -6.66 11.67 -4.87
C TYR A 75 -6.15 12.96 -4.22
N PRO A 76 -5.88 14.02 -5.00
CA PRO A 76 -5.43 15.32 -4.46
C PRO A 76 -6.41 15.95 -3.48
N GLU A 77 -7.70 15.69 -3.63
CA GLU A 77 -8.77 16.19 -2.76
C GLU A 77 -8.99 15.31 -1.53
N GLY A 78 -8.18 14.25 -1.39
CA GLY A 78 -8.34 13.21 -0.39
C GLY A 78 -9.21 12.05 -0.87
N GLY A 79 -9.10 10.93 -0.17
CA GLY A 79 -9.73 9.65 -0.53
C GLY A 79 -8.81 8.73 -1.31
N GLU A 80 -8.93 7.46 -1.01
CA GLU A 80 -8.12 6.39 -1.59
C GLU A 80 -8.94 5.53 -2.52
N GLN A 81 -8.29 4.96 -3.54
CA GLN A 81 -8.92 4.05 -4.50
C GLN A 81 -7.92 2.97 -4.94
N VAL A 82 -8.46 1.83 -5.37
CA VAL A 82 -7.68 0.78 -6.02
C VAL A 82 -7.97 0.76 -7.50
N VAL A 83 -6.90 0.70 -8.28
CA VAL A 83 -6.97 0.49 -9.72
C VAL A 83 -6.44 -0.90 -10.01
N THR A 84 -7.26 -1.74 -10.62
CA THR A 84 -6.85 -3.09 -11.04
C THR A 84 -6.07 -3.05 -12.34
N SER A 85 -5.03 -3.86 -12.46
CA SER A 85 -4.21 -3.95 -13.67
C SER A 85 -3.79 -5.40 -13.93
N PRO A 86 -3.72 -5.85 -15.19
CA PRO A 86 -3.10 -7.14 -15.50
C PRO A 86 -1.57 -7.10 -15.26
N LYS A 87 -0.96 -5.92 -15.35
CA LYS A 87 0.45 -5.71 -15.08
C LYS A 87 0.70 -4.24 -14.73
N VAL A 88 1.65 -4.01 -13.84
CA VAL A 88 2.04 -2.67 -13.37
C VAL A 88 3.40 -2.29 -13.94
N PRO A 89 3.59 -1.07 -14.48
CA PRO A 89 4.90 -0.57 -14.87
C PRO A 89 5.89 -0.59 -13.70
N ASP A 90 7.13 -1.00 -13.97
CA ASP A 90 8.13 -1.18 -12.91
C ASP A 90 8.49 0.11 -12.18
N TRP A 91 8.44 1.24 -12.87
CA TRP A 91 8.79 2.55 -12.30
C TRP A 91 7.81 3.07 -11.24
N ILE A 92 6.57 2.54 -11.18
CA ILE A 92 5.62 2.88 -10.11
C ILE A 92 5.67 1.89 -8.94
N LYS A 93 6.52 0.86 -9.03
CA LYS A 93 6.71 -0.12 -7.96
C LYS A 93 7.73 0.40 -6.96
N GLY A 94 7.31 0.91 -5.84
CA GLY A 94 8.26 1.16 -4.77
C GLY A 94 8.10 2.46 -4.02
N ASN A 95 8.17 3.59 -4.65
CA ASN A 95 8.05 4.89 -4.00
C ASN A 95 6.72 5.56 -4.34
N PRO A 96 6.17 6.38 -3.45
CA PRO A 96 5.05 7.24 -3.77
C PRO A 96 5.38 8.13 -4.98
N VAL A 97 4.48 8.19 -5.94
CA VAL A 97 4.67 8.95 -7.20
C VAL A 97 3.42 9.77 -7.49
N GLU A 98 3.61 11.08 -7.68
CA GLU A 98 2.55 11.94 -8.22
C GLU A 98 2.39 11.64 -9.71
N ALA A 99 1.18 11.26 -10.10
CA ALA A 99 0.92 10.72 -11.42
C ALA A 99 -0.40 11.19 -12.02
N ARG A 100 -0.44 11.09 -13.33
CA ARG A 100 -1.69 11.07 -14.11
C ARG A 100 -1.93 9.67 -14.61
N MET A 101 -3.13 9.16 -14.36
CA MET A 101 -3.49 7.81 -14.73
C MET A 101 -4.73 7.81 -15.62
N ILE A 102 -4.68 7.09 -16.74
CA ILE A 102 -5.84 6.82 -17.58
C ILE A 102 -6.41 5.49 -17.15
N VAL A 103 -7.67 5.49 -16.83
CA VAL A 103 -8.41 4.33 -16.34
C VAL A 103 -9.70 4.11 -17.11
N GLN A 104 -10.12 2.85 -17.21
CA GLN A 104 -11.49 2.49 -17.51
C GLN A 104 -12.27 2.49 -16.20
N ALA A 105 -13.21 3.40 -16.05
CA ALA A 105 -14.08 3.48 -14.88
C ALA A 105 -15.43 2.83 -15.22
N ASN A 106 -15.89 1.91 -14.37
CA ASN A 106 -17.15 1.19 -14.51
C ASN A 106 -17.95 1.30 -13.22
N ARG A 107 -19.24 1.60 -13.35
CA ARG A 107 -20.22 1.52 -12.27
C ARG A 107 -21.58 1.16 -12.85
N SER A 108 -22.16 0.04 -12.44
CA SER A 108 -23.42 -0.46 -12.99
C SER A 108 -24.63 0.36 -12.63
N ASN A 109 -24.66 0.93 -11.42
CA ASN A 109 -25.71 1.86 -10.91
C ASN A 109 -25.12 2.73 -9.80
N GLU A 110 -25.87 3.71 -9.32
CA GLU A 110 -25.44 4.67 -8.30
C GLU A 110 -25.03 4.06 -6.95
N PHE A 111 -25.52 2.87 -6.62
CA PHE A 111 -25.22 2.13 -5.39
C PHE A 111 -24.09 1.10 -5.55
N ALA A 112 -23.67 0.82 -6.79
CA ALA A 112 -22.61 -0.12 -7.07
C ALA A 112 -21.22 0.50 -6.77
N PRO A 113 -20.23 -0.31 -6.38
CA PRO A 113 -18.86 0.17 -6.22
C PRO A 113 -18.31 0.67 -7.55
N LEU A 114 -17.48 1.72 -7.48
CA LEU A 114 -16.72 2.20 -8.64
C LEU A 114 -15.53 1.26 -8.87
N GLU A 115 -15.47 0.65 -10.03
CA GLU A 115 -14.36 -0.19 -10.47
C GLU A 115 -13.47 0.60 -11.42
N LEU A 116 -12.16 0.67 -11.10
CA LEU A 116 -11.16 1.29 -11.96
C LEU A 116 -10.21 0.23 -12.50
N THR A 117 -10.09 0.17 -13.83
CA THR A 117 -9.11 -0.69 -14.51
C THR A 117 -8.05 0.19 -15.16
N PHE A 118 -6.79 -0.14 -14.92
CA PHE A 118 -5.64 0.56 -15.45
C PHE A 118 -5.54 0.47 -16.97
N ILE A 119 -5.22 1.62 -17.58
CA ILE A 119 -4.90 1.70 -19.01
C ILE A 119 -3.49 2.23 -19.21
N ALA A 120 -3.17 3.38 -18.59
CA ALA A 120 -1.92 4.08 -18.78
C ALA A 120 -1.59 4.97 -17.59
N VAL A 121 -0.29 5.25 -17.38
CA VAL A 121 0.17 6.17 -16.34
C VAL A 121 1.40 6.93 -16.80
N ALA A 122 1.50 8.20 -16.39
CA ALA A 122 2.71 9.01 -16.53
C ALA A 122 2.92 9.83 -15.26
N SER A 123 4.16 10.17 -14.94
CA SER A 123 4.43 11.08 -13.82
C SER A 123 3.83 12.47 -14.11
N GLU A 124 3.37 13.17 -13.09
CA GLU A 124 2.86 14.54 -13.24
C GLU A 124 3.96 15.45 -13.81
N TYR A 125 5.22 15.22 -13.42
CA TYR A 125 6.39 15.96 -13.93
C TYR A 125 6.58 15.78 -15.45
N ASP A 126 6.49 14.54 -15.94
CA ASP A 126 6.69 14.25 -17.37
C ASP A 126 5.56 14.83 -18.22
N VAL A 127 4.31 14.69 -17.76
CA VAL A 127 3.18 15.29 -18.47
C VAL A 127 3.31 16.81 -18.52
N ALA A 128 3.71 17.45 -17.43
CA ALA A 128 3.92 18.90 -17.37
C ALA A 128 5.03 19.38 -18.33
N LYS A 129 6.07 18.56 -18.50
CA LYS A 129 7.19 18.88 -19.41
C LYS A 129 6.81 18.80 -20.89
N TYR A 130 6.04 17.77 -21.27
CA TYR A 130 5.72 17.50 -22.67
C TYR A 130 4.39 18.13 -23.14
N ASP A 131 3.52 18.51 -22.23
CA ASP A 131 2.28 19.22 -22.54
C ASP A 131 1.98 20.34 -21.52
N PRO A 132 2.70 21.47 -21.61
CA PRO A 132 2.55 22.58 -20.67
C PRO A 132 1.15 23.21 -20.64
N LYS A 133 0.29 22.96 -21.65
CA LYS A 133 -1.11 23.42 -21.66
C LYS A 133 -1.99 22.65 -20.69
N ILE A 134 -1.51 21.53 -20.16
CA ILE A 134 -2.24 20.66 -19.23
C ILE A 134 -1.92 21.00 -17.77
N VAL A 135 -0.91 21.83 -17.52
CA VAL A 135 -0.53 22.24 -16.18
C VAL A 135 -1.61 23.14 -15.59
N SER A 136 -2.28 22.65 -14.55
CA SER A 136 -3.18 23.46 -13.76
C SER A 136 -2.42 24.57 -13.05
N THR A 137 -2.97 25.77 -13.05
CA THR A 137 -2.42 27.00 -12.49
C THR A 137 -2.33 27.06 -10.95
N THR A 138 -2.34 25.93 -10.27
CA THR A 138 -2.19 25.90 -8.81
C THR A 138 -0.86 25.24 -8.44
N PRO A 139 0.16 26.03 -8.00
CA PRO A 139 1.39 25.44 -7.46
C PRO A 139 1.07 24.68 -6.18
N PRO A 140 1.78 23.58 -5.87
CA PRO A 140 1.65 22.92 -4.60
C PRO A 140 2.00 23.92 -3.49
N LYS A 141 1.08 24.13 -2.58
CA LYS A 141 1.35 24.91 -1.36
C LYS A 141 2.47 24.21 -0.60
N ALA A 142 3.63 24.84 -0.57
CA ALA A 142 4.69 24.44 0.31
C ALA A 142 4.14 24.43 1.74
N SER A 143 4.13 23.27 2.37
CA SER A 143 3.75 23.13 3.76
C SER A 143 4.90 23.69 4.62
N THR A 144 4.80 24.95 4.97
CA THR A 144 5.53 25.51 6.11
C THR A 144 4.92 24.93 7.37
N GLN A 145 5.61 24.00 7.99
CA GLN A 145 5.33 23.57 9.35
C GLN A 145 5.54 24.72 10.33
N PRO A 146 4.61 25.01 11.23
CA PRO A 146 4.95 25.65 12.49
C PRO A 146 5.33 24.56 13.50
N ARG A 147 6.59 24.59 13.92
CA ARG A 147 7.01 23.98 15.19
C ARG A 147 6.20 24.62 16.31
N ASN A 148 5.46 23.82 17.05
CA ASN A 148 5.18 24.13 18.45
C ASN A 148 5.20 22.86 19.29
N THR A 149 6.16 22.87 20.19
CA THR A 149 6.29 22.04 21.38
C THR A 149 5.13 22.34 22.33
N THR A 150 4.51 21.33 22.92
CA THR A 150 4.40 21.11 24.35
C THR A 150 3.33 20.06 24.69
N ASN A 151 3.77 19.12 25.52
CA ASN A 151 3.09 18.47 26.63
C ASN A 151 1.92 17.49 26.45
N SER A 152 2.30 16.23 26.80
CA SER A 152 1.66 15.45 27.87
C SER A 152 0.15 15.21 27.74
N SER A 153 -0.21 13.97 27.53
CA SER A 153 -1.01 13.25 28.54
C SER A 153 -1.59 11.93 28.04
N ARG A 154 -1.42 10.94 28.89
CA ARG A 154 -2.34 9.82 29.18
C ARG A 154 -2.84 8.98 28.01
N GLY A 155 -2.44 7.68 28.09
CA GLY A 155 -2.95 6.55 27.32
C GLY A 155 -4.44 6.61 27.02
N SER A 156 -4.72 6.99 25.81
CA SER A 156 -6.01 6.79 25.16
C SER A 156 -5.87 5.54 24.32
N ALA A 157 -6.74 4.56 24.53
CA ALA A 157 -6.85 3.40 23.64
C ALA A 157 -6.87 3.89 22.20
N ALA A 158 -5.92 3.41 21.40
CA ALA A 158 -5.73 3.87 20.03
C ALA A 158 -7.04 3.67 19.23
N LYS A 159 -7.69 4.77 18.85
CA LYS A 159 -8.85 4.74 17.95
C LYS A 159 -8.37 4.37 16.55
N ARG A 160 -9.05 3.42 15.91
CA ARG A 160 -8.81 3.06 14.50
C ARG A 160 -8.86 4.30 13.61
N PRO A 161 -7.95 4.43 12.62
CA PRO A 161 -8.07 5.43 11.56
C PRO A 161 -9.39 5.23 10.79
N SER A 162 -10.06 6.30 10.48
CA SER A 162 -11.49 6.31 10.19
C SER A 162 -11.92 6.08 8.75
N THR A 163 -11.05 5.66 7.80
CA THR A 163 -11.56 5.31 6.44
C THR A 163 -10.60 4.38 5.72
N ILE A 164 -10.94 3.10 5.63
CA ILE A 164 -10.25 2.10 4.80
C ILE A 164 -11.09 1.84 3.55
N ASN A 165 -10.48 1.90 2.36
CA ASN A 165 -11.15 1.58 1.11
C ASN A 165 -11.54 0.08 1.06
N LEU A 166 -12.80 -0.22 0.81
CA LEU A 166 -13.36 -1.58 0.85
C LEU A 166 -12.71 -2.54 -0.16
N ASN A 167 -12.22 -2.05 -1.30
CA ASN A 167 -11.57 -2.89 -2.31
C ASN A 167 -10.16 -3.29 -1.88
N VAL A 168 -9.41 -2.37 -1.26
CA VAL A 168 -8.11 -2.65 -0.64
C VAL A 168 -8.28 -3.67 0.47
N LEU A 169 -9.26 -3.42 1.33
CA LEU A 169 -9.59 -4.30 2.43
C LEU A 169 -9.91 -5.72 1.95
N GLY A 170 -10.71 -5.84 0.88
CA GLY A 170 -11.05 -7.13 0.26
C GLY A 170 -9.81 -7.90 -0.19
N ALA A 171 -8.90 -7.25 -0.91
CA ALA A 171 -7.67 -7.87 -1.40
C ALA A 171 -6.76 -8.37 -0.27
N TYR A 172 -6.56 -7.55 0.79
CA TYR A 172 -5.79 -7.98 1.97
C TYR A 172 -6.49 -9.08 2.74
N THR A 173 -7.82 -9.00 2.90
CA THR A 173 -8.62 -10.04 3.56
C THR A 173 -8.45 -11.38 2.86
N ASP A 174 -8.64 -11.39 1.54
CA ASP A 174 -8.55 -12.61 0.72
C ASP A 174 -7.10 -13.16 0.73
N PHE A 175 -6.09 -12.29 0.67
CA PHE A 175 -4.71 -12.70 0.80
C PHE A 175 -4.43 -13.37 2.14
N ILE A 176 -4.81 -12.75 3.26
CA ILE A 176 -4.59 -13.28 4.61
C ILE A 176 -5.33 -14.60 4.81
N GLN A 177 -6.59 -14.68 4.38
CA GLN A 177 -7.37 -15.90 4.48
C GLN A 177 -6.82 -17.02 3.58
N ASN A 178 -6.35 -16.69 2.38
CA ASN A 178 -5.72 -17.66 1.49
C ASN A 178 -4.38 -18.17 2.03
N HIS A 179 -3.62 -17.30 2.70
CA HIS A 179 -2.36 -17.66 3.34
C HIS A 179 -2.59 -18.55 4.57
N ASN A 180 -3.53 -18.19 5.44
CA ASN A 180 -3.88 -18.98 6.63
C ASN A 180 -5.35 -19.43 6.59
N LYS A 181 -5.61 -20.60 6.00
CA LYS A 181 -6.94 -21.19 5.84
C LYS A 181 -7.68 -21.51 7.15
N ARG A 182 -6.99 -21.45 8.30
CA ARG A 182 -7.58 -21.66 9.63
C ARG A 182 -8.32 -20.42 10.14
N LEU A 183 -8.06 -19.26 9.56
CA LEU A 183 -8.74 -18.02 9.91
C LEU A 183 -10.14 -17.99 9.31
N SER A 184 -11.11 -17.53 10.09
CA SER A 184 -12.41 -17.13 9.53
C SER A 184 -12.22 -15.89 8.64
N LYS A 185 -13.10 -15.68 7.68
CA LYS A 185 -13.08 -14.48 6.83
C LYS A 185 -13.16 -13.19 7.67
N SER A 186 -13.98 -13.20 8.73
CA SER A 186 -14.11 -12.07 9.65
C SER A 186 -12.79 -11.76 10.38
N LYS A 187 -12.05 -12.80 10.85
CA LYS A 187 -10.76 -12.58 11.51
C LYS A 187 -9.69 -12.12 10.51
N ALA A 188 -9.68 -12.66 9.30
CA ALA A 188 -8.78 -12.19 8.23
C ALA A 188 -9.05 -10.73 7.87
N GLN A 189 -10.32 -10.33 7.82
CA GLN A 189 -10.72 -8.94 7.61
C GLN A 189 -10.29 -8.03 8.76
N GLU A 190 -10.48 -8.43 10.01
CA GLU A 190 -10.03 -7.68 11.18
C GLU A 190 -8.51 -7.43 11.16
N ILE A 191 -7.73 -8.46 10.78
CA ILE A 191 -6.26 -8.33 10.65
C ILE A 191 -5.92 -7.38 9.49
N ALA A 192 -6.60 -7.51 8.34
CA ALA A 192 -6.41 -6.62 7.20
C ALA A 192 -6.70 -5.16 7.54
N GLU A 193 -7.83 -4.88 8.23
CA GLU A 193 -8.20 -3.55 8.70
C GLU A 193 -7.13 -2.95 9.62
N ALA A 194 -6.64 -3.74 10.58
CA ALA A 194 -5.61 -3.28 11.49
C ALA A 194 -4.29 -2.99 10.77
N ILE A 195 -3.83 -3.89 9.87
CA ILE A 195 -2.60 -3.69 9.10
C ILE A 195 -2.72 -2.44 8.23
N ILE A 196 -3.77 -2.30 7.43
CA ILE A 196 -3.94 -1.15 6.54
C ILE A 196 -4.05 0.14 7.36
N GLY A 197 -4.91 0.15 8.37
CA GLY A 197 -5.16 1.34 9.17
C GLY A 197 -3.90 1.85 9.89
N TRP A 198 -3.14 0.97 10.54
CA TRP A 198 -1.92 1.39 11.24
C TRP A 198 -0.75 1.66 10.30
N SER A 199 -0.69 0.98 9.14
CA SER A 199 0.28 1.29 8.10
C SER A 199 0.10 2.70 7.56
N LEU A 200 -1.14 3.12 7.29
CA LEU A 200 -1.47 4.50 6.89
C LEU A 200 -1.12 5.51 7.99
N HIS A 201 -1.50 5.20 9.25
CA HIS A 201 -1.23 6.09 10.38
C HIS A 201 0.26 6.36 10.60
N TYR A 202 1.09 5.33 10.48
CA TYR A 202 2.54 5.43 10.70
C TYR A 202 3.35 5.69 9.43
N ASP A 203 2.71 5.80 8.27
CA ASP A 203 3.37 5.90 6.96
C ASP A 203 4.40 4.78 6.79
N VAL A 204 3.91 3.54 6.84
CA VAL A 204 4.67 2.30 6.60
C VAL A 204 3.96 1.52 5.50
N ASP A 205 4.71 0.96 4.56
CA ASP A 205 4.13 0.12 3.52
C ASP A 205 3.44 -1.12 4.13
N ALA A 206 2.12 -1.23 3.92
CA ALA A 206 1.32 -2.32 4.48
C ALA A 206 1.78 -3.71 4.02
N ARG A 207 2.39 -3.83 2.83
CA ARG A 207 2.98 -5.07 2.33
C ARG A 207 4.20 -5.50 3.13
N LEU A 208 4.97 -4.54 3.64
CA LEU A 208 6.08 -4.82 4.55
C LEU A 208 5.56 -5.35 5.89
N VAL A 209 4.47 -4.76 6.39
CA VAL A 209 3.81 -5.24 7.62
C VAL A 209 3.24 -6.65 7.42
N VAL A 210 2.60 -6.93 6.28
CA VAL A 210 2.16 -8.29 5.91
C VAL A 210 3.32 -9.27 5.93
N ALA A 211 4.44 -8.95 5.26
CA ALA A 211 5.62 -9.82 5.21
C ALA A 211 6.21 -10.07 6.61
N LEU A 212 6.20 -9.06 7.47
CA LEU A 212 6.65 -9.16 8.87
C LEU A 212 5.72 -10.09 9.66
N VAL A 213 4.41 -9.89 9.63
CA VAL A 213 3.43 -10.70 10.37
C VAL A 213 3.46 -12.17 9.91
N ILE A 214 3.67 -12.45 8.61
CA ILE A 214 3.92 -13.81 8.11
C ILE A 214 5.19 -14.40 8.72
N ALA A 215 6.23 -13.61 8.86
CA ALA A 215 7.49 -14.12 9.43
C ALA A 215 7.37 -14.42 10.92
N GLU A 216 6.60 -13.61 11.66
CA GLU A 216 6.43 -13.68 13.11
C GLU A 216 5.43 -14.74 13.57
N SER A 217 4.26 -14.78 12.98
CA SER A 217 3.13 -15.58 13.51
C SER A 217 2.35 -16.35 12.45
N ASP A 218 2.66 -16.17 11.18
CA ASP A 218 1.88 -16.75 10.07
C ASP A 218 0.38 -16.38 10.17
N PHE A 219 0.11 -15.13 10.60
CA PHE A 219 -1.23 -14.61 10.93
C PHE A 219 -1.97 -15.39 12.03
N ILE A 220 -1.28 -16.01 12.97
CA ILE A 220 -1.91 -16.68 14.13
C ILE A 220 -1.93 -15.72 15.33
N PRO A 221 -3.09 -15.11 15.68
CA PRO A 221 -3.13 -14.09 16.75
C PRO A 221 -2.78 -14.62 18.14
N SER A 222 -2.99 -15.91 18.40
CA SER A 222 -2.75 -16.54 19.70
C SER A 222 -1.34 -17.10 19.88
N THR A 223 -0.41 -16.82 18.95
CA THR A 223 0.96 -17.35 19.02
C THR A 223 1.73 -16.76 20.20
N THR A 224 2.40 -17.63 20.96
CA THR A 224 3.35 -17.27 22.01
C THR A 224 4.62 -18.06 21.82
N SER A 225 5.76 -17.36 21.77
CA SER A 225 7.07 -17.99 21.66
C SER A 225 7.62 -18.40 23.03
N ASN A 226 8.65 -19.26 23.02
CA ASN A 226 9.38 -19.62 24.24
C ASN A 226 10.09 -18.42 24.92
N LYS A 227 10.23 -17.31 24.20
CA LYS A 227 10.80 -16.04 24.71
C LYS A 227 9.73 -15.05 25.15
N LEU A 228 8.49 -15.50 25.36
CA LEU A 228 7.34 -14.68 25.73
C LEU A 228 6.98 -13.59 24.70
N ALA A 229 7.38 -13.76 23.46
CA ALA A 229 6.88 -12.92 22.38
C ALA A 229 5.47 -13.36 21.99
N MET A 230 4.51 -12.43 21.87
CA MET A 230 3.08 -12.71 21.80
C MET A 230 2.38 -12.03 20.63
N GLY A 231 1.39 -12.73 20.06
CA GLY A 231 0.46 -12.21 19.07
C GLY A 231 1.01 -12.13 17.66
N LEU A 232 0.33 -11.38 16.81
CA LEU A 232 0.60 -11.28 15.36
C LEU A 232 2.02 -10.80 15.03
N GLY A 233 2.52 -9.79 15.75
CA GLY A 233 3.86 -9.22 15.56
C GLY A 233 4.90 -9.74 16.54
N GLN A 234 4.57 -10.76 17.35
CA GLN A 234 5.48 -11.37 18.33
C GLN A 234 6.16 -10.34 19.24
N LEU A 235 5.33 -9.50 19.89
CA LEU A 235 5.81 -8.45 20.77
C LEU A 235 6.24 -9.01 22.12
N ILE A 236 7.47 -8.70 22.56
CA ILE A 236 7.96 -9.02 23.90
C ILE A 236 7.32 -8.10 24.96
N PRO A 237 7.26 -8.50 26.25
CA PRO A 237 6.58 -7.73 27.30
C PRO A 237 7.02 -6.28 27.41
N GLU A 238 8.31 -6.00 27.22
CA GLU A 238 8.86 -4.64 27.30
C GLU A 238 8.26 -3.72 26.22
N ILE A 239 8.10 -4.24 24.99
CA ILE A 239 7.50 -3.51 23.88
C ILE A 239 5.98 -3.35 24.10
N GLN A 240 5.32 -4.39 24.63
CA GLN A 240 3.90 -4.31 24.99
C GLN A 240 3.66 -3.18 25.98
N GLN A 241 4.48 -3.11 27.04
CA GLN A 241 4.41 -2.08 28.06
C GLN A 241 4.67 -0.68 27.47
N GLU A 242 5.69 -0.54 26.64
CA GLU A 242 6.08 0.73 26.02
C GLU A 242 4.96 1.31 25.13
N PHE A 243 4.28 0.46 24.37
CA PHE A 243 3.17 0.86 23.51
C PHE A 243 1.79 0.84 24.20
N GLY A 244 1.74 0.48 25.48
CA GLY A 244 0.49 0.42 26.25
C GLY A 244 -0.46 -0.69 25.81
N VAL A 245 0.08 -1.79 25.25
CA VAL A 245 -0.68 -2.99 24.86
C VAL A 245 -1.21 -3.66 26.11
N LYS A 246 -2.52 -3.77 26.22
CA LYS A 246 -3.20 -4.41 27.38
C LYS A 246 -3.45 -5.88 27.12
N ASN A 247 -3.80 -6.23 25.90
CA ASN A 247 -3.99 -7.60 25.46
C ASN A 247 -3.14 -7.88 24.21
N PRO A 248 -2.00 -8.57 24.33
CA PRO A 248 -1.11 -8.85 23.20
C PRO A 248 -1.72 -9.77 22.13
N TYR A 249 -2.87 -10.38 22.38
CA TYR A 249 -3.61 -11.21 21.43
C TYR A 249 -4.75 -10.44 20.75
N ASP A 250 -5.04 -9.21 21.19
CA ASP A 250 -5.94 -8.31 20.48
C ASP A 250 -5.28 -7.87 19.17
N THR A 251 -5.99 -8.06 18.06
CA THR A 251 -5.48 -7.78 16.73
C THR A 251 -5.07 -6.32 16.56
N ASN A 252 -5.93 -5.40 17.03
CA ASN A 252 -5.72 -3.97 16.84
C ASN A 252 -4.56 -3.44 17.69
N GLU A 253 -4.50 -3.84 18.99
CA GLU A 253 -3.44 -3.41 19.90
C GLU A 253 -2.08 -3.97 19.46
N ASN A 254 -2.04 -5.24 19.05
CA ASN A 254 -0.81 -5.89 18.62
C ASN A 254 -0.27 -5.28 17.33
N ILE A 255 -1.11 -5.10 16.28
CA ILE A 255 -0.68 -4.51 15.02
C ILE A 255 -0.31 -3.03 15.20
N TYR A 256 -1.02 -2.27 16.04
CA TYR A 256 -0.62 -0.91 16.42
C TYR A 256 0.83 -0.84 16.90
N ALA A 257 1.17 -1.65 17.89
CA ALA A 257 2.52 -1.67 18.48
C ALA A 257 3.56 -2.24 17.49
N THR A 258 3.17 -3.25 16.70
CA THR A 258 4.03 -3.84 15.65
C THR A 258 4.45 -2.81 14.61
N VAL A 259 3.48 -2.06 14.06
CA VAL A 259 3.76 -1.04 13.03
C VAL A 259 4.51 0.15 13.64
N GLY A 260 4.16 0.55 14.86
CA GLY A 260 4.86 1.61 15.59
C GLY A 260 6.32 1.27 15.87
N LEU A 261 6.61 0.04 16.33
CA LEU A 261 7.97 -0.46 16.52
C LEU A 261 8.74 -0.49 15.19
N LEU A 262 8.12 -1.03 14.14
CA LEU A 262 8.72 -1.09 12.81
C LEU A 262 9.07 0.32 12.29
N LYS A 263 8.14 1.28 12.37
CA LYS A 263 8.38 2.69 11.97
C LYS A 263 9.54 3.30 12.74
N ARG A 264 9.59 3.10 14.05
CA ARG A 264 10.68 3.59 14.89
C ARG A 264 12.04 3.04 14.43
N LEU A 265 12.09 1.75 14.10
CA LEU A 265 13.32 1.11 13.62
C LEU A 265 13.70 1.57 12.21
N LEU A 266 12.74 1.73 11.30
CA LEU A 266 12.98 2.30 9.98
C LEU A 266 13.56 3.71 10.07
N ASN A 267 13.01 4.56 10.94
CA ASN A 267 13.53 5.91 11.18
C ASN A 267 14.93 5.89 11.81
N LYS A 268 15.16 4.97 12.79
CA LYS A 268 16.45 4.83 13.47
C LYS A 268 17.57 4.42 12.52
N TYR A 269 17.28 3.56 11.56
CA TYR A 269 18.26 3.01 10.63
C TYR A 269 18.21 3.63 9.23
N ASN A 270 17.60 4.81 9.10
CA ASN A 270 17.69 5.61 7.87
C ASN A 270 19.03 6.39 7.87
N VAL A 271 20.13 5.65 7.77
CA VAL A 271 21.51 6.17 8.00
C VAL A 271 22.42 5.99 6.78
N THR A 272 21.96 5.28 5.73
CA THR A 272 22.71 5.06 4.49
C THR A 272 21.89 5.52 3.28
N GLU A 273 22.55 5.74 2.15
CA GLU A 273 21.85 6.04 0.88
C GLU A 273 21.10 4.82 0.34
N SER A 274 21.44 3.61 0.80
CA SER A 274 20.80 2.37 0.40
C SER A 274 19.55 2.10 1.22
N ASN A 275 18.38 2.33 0.64
CA ASN A 275 17.10 1.98 1.27
C ASN A 275 17.01 0.49 1.65
N LEU A 276 17.65 -0.40 0.86
CA LEU A 276 17.64 -1.83 1.15
C LEU A 276 18.49 -2.17 2.39
N ASP A 277 19.64 -1.53 2.56
CA ASP A 277 20.50 -1.79 3.73
C ASP A 277 19.89 -1.19 5.00
N ASN A 278 19.27 -0.02 4.90
CA ASN A 278 18.47 0.57 5.97
C ASN A 278 17.33 -0.37 6.41
N LEU A 279 16.61 -0.96 5.45
CA LEU A 279 15.56 -1.94 5.73
C LEU A 279 16.13 -3.21 6.41
N LYS A 280 17.26 -3.74 5.94
CA LYS A 280 17.92 -4.90 6.59
C LYS A 280 18.26 -4.62 8.05
N LEU A 281 18.79 -3.43 8.35
CA LEU A 281 19.11 -3.02 9.71
C LEU A 281 17.88 -2.88 10.58
N ALA A 282 16.80 -2.31 10.07
CA ALA A 282 15.53 -2.17 10.78
C ALA A 282 14.93 -3.54 11.13
N LEU A 283 14.90 -4.47 10.18
CA LEU A 283 14.41 -5.83 10.38
C LEU A 283 15.30 -6.63 11.35
N ALA A 284 16.63 -6.47 11.26
CA ALA A 284 17.55 -7.06 12.23
C ALA A 284 17.33 -6.49 13.63
N GLY A 285 17.06 -5.18 13.74
CA GLY A 285 16.71 -4.51 14.99
C GLY A 285 15.38 -4.99 15.57
N TYR A 286 14.41 -5.35 14.72
CA TYR A 286 13.15 -5.94 15.15
C TYR A 286 13.35 -7.33 15.79
N ASN A 287 14.10 -8.21 15.10
CA ASN A 287 14.29 -9.60 15.53
C ASN A 287 15.32 -9.77 16.66
N ALA A 288 16.50 -9.15 16.52
CA ALA A 288 17.64 -9.33 17.44
C ALA A 288 17.79 -8.18 18.46
N GLY A 289 17.00 -7.13 18.32
CA GLY A 289 17.10 -5.92 19.11
C GLY A 289 18.17 -4.93 18.62
N PRO A 290 17.95 -3.62 18.84
CA PRO A 290 18.88 -2.57 18.43
C PRO A 290 20.29 -2.69 19.07
N GLY A 291 20.37 -3.30 20.26
CA GLY A 291 21.65 -3.54 20.94
C GLY A 291 22.56 -4.50 20.17
N ALA A 292 22.00 -5.56 19.60
CA ALA A 292 22.75 -6.49 18.77
C ALA A 292 23.22 -5.84 17.48
N VAL A 293 22.36 -5.09 16.79
CA VAL A 293 22.73 -4.34 15.57
C VAL A 293 23.89 -3.36 15.86
N LYS A 294 23.82 -2.63 16.99
CA LYS A 294 24.91 -1.73 17.41
C LYS A 294 26.20 -2.49 17.70
N LYS A 295 26.11 -3.61 18.43
CA LYS A 295 27.29 -4.42 18.81
C LYS A 295 28.05 -4.92 17.59
N TYR A 296 27.35 -5.32 16.54
CA TYR A 296 27.99 -5.90 15.34
C TYR A 296 28.17 -4.89 14.20
N GLY A 297 27.73 -3.65 14.36
CA GLY A 297 27.82 -2.62 13.33
C GLY A 297 26.99 -2.91 12.06
N GLY A 298 25.99 -3.81 12.17
CA GLY A 298 25.22 -4.29 11.04
C GLY A 298 24.23 -5.38 11.42
N VAL A 299 23.76 -6.16 10.44
CA VAL A 299 22.94 -7.34 10.70
C VAL A 299 23.79 -8.36 11.50
N PRO A 300 23.38 -8.74 12.73
CA PRO A 300 24.15 -9.66 13.55
C PRO A 300 24.40 -11.01 12.84
N PRO A 301 25.54 -11.68 13.10
CA PRO A 301 25.86 -12.97 12.49
C PRO A 301 25.07 -14.14 13.12
N TYR A 302 23.87 -13.85 13.58
CA TYR A 302 22.95 -14.87 14.09
C TYR A 302 22.20 -15.49 12.94
N ARG A 303 22.28 -16.81 12.79
CA ARG A 303 21.60 -17.56 11.70
C ARG A 303 20.08 -17.27 11.67
N GLU A 304 19.46 -17.18 12.84
CA GLU A 304 18.04 -16.82 12.99
C GLU A 304 17.75 -15.45 12.37
N THR A 305 18.49 -14.41 12.78
CA THR A 305 18.29 -13.03 12.31
C THR A 305 18.58 -12.87 10.81
N GLN A 306 19.63 -13.49 10.32
CA GLN A 306 19.96 -13.44 8.88
C GLN A 306 18.86 -14.10 8.03
N ASN A 307 18.32 -15.23 8.48
CA ASN A 307 17.23 -15.92 7.79
C ASN A 307 15.93 -15.10 7.88
N TYR A 308 15.64 -14.49 9.02
CA TYR A 308 14.49 -13.62 9.24
C TYR A 308 14.51 -12.43 8.27
N VAL A 309 15.60 -11.67 8.24
CA VAL A 309 15.78 -10.52 7.34
C VAL A 309 15.57 -10.95 5.88
N ARG A 310 16.22 -12.06 5.46
CA ARG A 310 16.11 -12.59 4.10
C ARG A 310 14.66 -12.99 3.78
N LYS A 311 13.99 -13.70 4.69
CA LYS A 311 12.59 -14.15 4.53
C LYS A 311 11.68 -12.97 4.28
N ILE A 312 11.75 -11.91 5.11
CA ILE A 312 10.87 -10.74 4.99
C ILE A 312 11.15 -9.97 3.71
N ILE A 313 12.41 -9.72 3.36
CA ILE A 313 12.76 -9.00 2.13
C ILE A 313 12.23 -9.75 0.90
N ASN A 314 12.41 -11.07 0.84
CA ASN A 314 11.92 -11.88 -0.28
C ASN A 314 10.38 -11.86 -0.36
N LEU A 315 9.68 -11.95 0.79
CA LEU A 315 8.22 -11.84 0.85
C LEU A 315 7.76 -10.46 0.41
N TYR A 316 8.38 -9.41 0.94
CA TYR A 316 8.05 -8.03 0.62
C TYR A 316 8.27 -7.73 -0.88
N ASN A 317 9.40 -8.17 -1.46
CA ASN A 317 9.66 -8.01 -2.88
C ASN A 317 8.59 -8.72 -3.72
N ARG A 318 8.23 -9.96 -3.38
CA ARG A 318 7.15 -10.69 -4.08
C ARG A 318 5.81 -9.94 -4.00
N LEU A 319 5.44 -9.41 -2.83
CA LEU A 319 4.23 -8.61 -2.65
C LEU A 319 4.24 -7.29 -3.45
N ARG A 320 5.43 -6.82 -3.80
CA ARG A 320 5.64 -5.65 -4.66
C ARG A 320 5.76 -6.00 -6.15
N GLY A 321 5.73 -7.27 -6.51
CA GLY A 321 5.96 -7.74 -7.88
C GLY A 321 7.41 -7.55 -8.36
N LEU A 322 8.38 -7.55 -7.44
CA LEU A 322 9.82 -7.37 -7.71
C LEU A 322 10.56 -8.73 -7.58
N SER A 323 10.05 -9.80 -8.13
CA SER A 323 10.68 -11.13 -8.11
C SER A 323 11.65 -11.31 -9.26
#